data_c32f749134b41c1e0c73cd4dd757eefd
#
_entry.id   c32f749134b41c1e0c73cd4dd757eefd
#
_cell.length_a   1.000
_cell.length_b   1.000
_cell.length_c   1.000
_cell.angle_alpha   90.00
_cell.angle_beta   90.00
_cell.angle_gamma   90.00
#
_symmetry.space_group_name_H-M   'P 1'
#
loop_
_entity.id
_entity.type
_entity.pdbx_description
1 polymer ?
#
loop_
_entity_poly.entity_id
_entity_poly.type
_entity_poly.pdbx_seq_one_letter_code
_entity_poly.pdbx_strand_id
1 'polypeptide(L)'
;TPLYSSAASDVYKRQVFIGTSYYFYTVLSKQNIKKSTANGGVVSEDEGRLQLRYYWFNYSKSGVFDCHVNNEIKNKHFKYTFTGRNLGESRTKLGANNLYTGKFKFPVQDDNNEVAISVSSNVPQPLNIISGGWEGLYIRRNSAV
;
A
#
# COMPACT_ATOMS: atom_id res chain seq x y z
N THR A 1 33.08 20.77 -39.94
CA THR A 1 31.84 20.21 -39.31
C THR A 1 32.11 20.01 -37.84
N PRO A 2 31.47 20.73 -36.95
CA PRO A 2 31.79 20.65 -35.53
C PRO A 2 31.28 19.36 -34.92
N LEU A 3 32.21 18.54 -34.43
CA LEU A 3 31.98 17.30 -33.69
C LEU A 3 31.47 17.53 -32.24
N TYR A 4 31.19 18.78 -31.89
CA TYR A 4 30.81 19.16 -30.52
C TYR A 4 29.32 19.06 -30.19
N SER A 5 28.44 18.92 -31.17
CA SER A 5 27.01 18.93 -30.90
C SER A 5 26.45 17.59 -30.40
N SER A 6 27.14 16.47 -30.65
CA SER A 6 26.69 15.15 -30.23
C SER A 6 26.98 14.86 -28.76
N ALA A 7 28.11 15.31 -28.23
CA ALA A 7 28.46 15.12 -26.82
C ALA A 7 27.58 15.95 -25.86
N ALA A 8 27.24 17.18 -26.25
CA ALA A 8 26.38 18.03 -25.45
C ALA A 8 24.93 17.50 -25.41
N SER A 9 24.47 16.90 -26.50
CA SER A 9 23.14 16.27 -26.55
C SER A 9 23.02 15.03 -25.65
N ASP A 10 24.08 14.28 -25.46
CA ASP A 10 24.07 13.07 -24.61
C ASP A 10 24.11 13.39 -23.11
N VAL A 11 24.70 14.51 -22.71
CA VAL A 11 24.74 14.93 -21.30
C VAL A 11 23.34 15.27 -20.80
N TYR A 12 22.46 15.83 -21.63
CA TYR A 12 21.08 16.14 -21.26
C TYR A 12 20.14 14.93 -21.30
N LYS A 13 20.54 13.84 -21.88
CA LYS A 13 19.70 12.62 -21.99
C LYS A 13 19.86 11.69 -20.78
N ARG A 14 20.87 11.90 -19.94
CA ARG A 14 21.10 11.10 -18.74
C ARG A 14 20.74 11.93 -17.50
N GLN A 15 19.48 11.83 -17.11
CA GLN A 15 19.02 12.44 -15.88
C GLN A 15 19.30 11.47 -14.72
N VAL A 16 20.13 11.90 -13.76
CA VAL A 16 20.45 11.14 -12.56
C VAL A 16 19.76 11.80 -11.38
N PHE A 17 18.93 11.02 -10.66
CA PHE A 17 18.33 11.45 -9.41
C PHE A 17 19.25 11.02 -8.27
N ILE A 18 19.79 12.00 -7.55
CA ILE A 18 20.60 11.78 -6.35
C ILE A 18 19.76 12.18 -5.16
N GLY A 19 19.62 11.29 -4.19
CA GLY A 19 18.86 11.55 -2.99
C GLY A 19 19.31 10.64 -1.86
N THR A 20 18.97 11.02 -0.63
CA THR A 20 19.15 10.16 0.54
C THR A 20 17.96 9.22 0.64
N SER A 21 18.20 7.92 0.66
CA SER A 21 17.16 6.95 0.94
C SER A 21 16.69 7.09 2.39
N TYR A 22 15.39 7.01 2.59
CA TYR A 22 14.80 6.94 3.93
C TYR A 22 13.98 5.66 4.03
N TYR A 23 13.93 5.11 5.22
CA TYR A 23 13.10 3.94 5.50
C TYR A 23 11.82 4.40 6.19
N PHE A 24 10.70 4.16 5.52
CA PHE A 24 9.37 4.33 6.07
C PHE A 24 8.77 2.96 6.40
N TYR A 25 8.23 2.82 7.59
CA TYR A 25 7.53 1.63 8.00
C TYR A 25 6.39 1.99 8.95
N THR A 26 5.20 1.48 8.67
CA THR A 26 4.06 1.62 9.56
C THR A 26 3.24 0.35 9.59
N VAL A 27 2.74 0.00 10.78
CA VAL A 27 1.79 -1.10 10.96
C VAL A 27 0.42 -0.50 11.20
N LEU A 28 -0.57 -1.01 10.49
CA LEU A 28 -1.95 -0.56 10.63
C LEU A 28 -2.56 -1.16 11.89
N SER A 29 -3.45 -0.40 12.52
CA SER A 29 -4.28 -0.90 13.59
C SER A 29 -5.19 -2.02 13.10
N LYS A 30 -5.59 -2.90 14.01
CA LYS A 30 -6.53 -3.99 13.74
C LYS A 30 -7.85 -3.45 13.19
N GLN A 31 -8.34 -4.09 12.15
CA GLN A 31 -9.61 -3.78 11.52
C GLN A 31 -10.75 -4.43 12.32
N ASN A 32 -11.71 -3.64 12.75
CA ASN A 32 -12.90 -4.11 13.47
C ASN A 32 -14.16 -3.51 12.87
N ILE A 33 -15.24 -4.28 12.93
CA ILE A 33 -16.57 -3.76 12.61
C ILE A 33 -16.99 -2.85 13.76
N LYS A 34 -17.50 -1.69 13.41
CA LYS A 34 -18.01 -0.71 14.37
C LYS A 34 -19.51 -0.84 14.50
N LYS A 35 -20.00 -0.92 15.74
CA LYS A 35 -21.41 -0.94 16.07
C LYS A 35 -21.79 0.34 16.81
N SER A 36 -22.87 0.96 16.42
CA SER A 36 -23.43 2.11 17.14
C SER A 36 -24.15 1.62 18.40
N THR A 37 -23.87 2.25 19.53
CA THR A 37 -24.60 2.01 20.78
C THR A 37 -25.83 2.91 20.86
N ALA A 38 -26.82 2.52 21.68
CA ALA A 38 -28.05 3.29 21.89
C ALA A 38 -27.81 4.74 22.37
N ASN A 39 -26.67 5.01 22.98
CA ASN A 39 -26.27 6.32 23.48
C ASN A 39 -25.44 7.13 22.48
N GLY A 40 -25.40 6.74 21.20
CA GLY A 40 -24.64 7.43 20.14
C GLY A 40 -23.14 7.18 20.15
N GLY A 41 -22.62 6.30 21.01
CA GLY A 41 -21.23 5.86 21.00
C GLY A 41 -20.98 4.83 19.90
N VAL A 42 -19.70 4.63 19.57
CA VAL A 42 -19.24 3.62 18.61
C VAL A 42 -18.29 2.67 19.31
N VAL A 43 -18.60 1.39 19.30
CA VAL A 43 -17.79 0.32 19.88
C VAL A 43 -17.42 -0.72 18.83
N SER A 44 -16.31 -1.43 19.07
CA SER A 44 -15.96 -2.57 18.24
C SER A 44 -16.90 -3.74 18.49
N GLU A 45 -17.31 -4.44 17.43
CA GLU A 45 -18.05 -5.69 17.54
C GLU A 45 -17.07 -6.87 17.68
N ASP A 46 -17.04 -7.49 18.85
CA ASP A 46 -16.12 -8.58 19.17
C ASP A 46 -16.79 -9.96 19.19
N GLU A 47 -18.14 -10.02 19.04
CA GLU A 47 -18.92 -11.25 19.16
C GLU A 47 -18.85 -12.16 17.92
N GLY A 48 -18.15 -11.77 16.87
CA GLY A 48 -18.10 -12.50 15.62
C GLY A 48 -16.68 -12.77 15.14
N ARG A 49 -16.61 -13.44 14.00
CA ARG A 49 -15.37 -13.66 13.26
C ARG A 49 -15.37 -12.79 12.02
N LEU A 50 -14.35 -11.96 11.88
CA LEU A 50 -14.13 -11.16 10.69
C LEU A 50 -12.97 -11.74 9.89
N GLN A 51 -13.27 -12.26 8.71
CA GLN A 51 -12.28 -12.72 7.75
C GLN A 51 -12.04 -11.60 6.73
N LEU A 52 -10.85 -11.02 6.73
CA LEU A 52 -10.43 -10.03 5.76
C LEU A 52 -10.15 -10.74 4.43
N ARG A 53 -10.74 -10.23 3.34
CA ARG A 53 -10.50 -10.74 1.99
C ARG A 53 -9.49 -9.90 1.24
N TYR A 54 -9.74 -8.59 1.20
CA TYR A 54 -8.90 -7.63 0.49
C TYR A 54 -8.67 -6.41 1.34
N TYR A 55 -7.52 -5.79 1.12
CA TYR A 55 -7.21 -4.47 1.63
C TYR A 55 -6.80 -3.56 0.47
N TRP A 56 -7.02 -2.27 0.58
CA TRP A 56 -6.58 -1.31 -0.42
C TRP A 56 -6.15 0.00 0.21
N PHE A 57 -5.25 0.68 -0.51
CA PHE A 57 -4.85 2.05 -0.24
C PHE A 57 -5.19 2.93 -1.43
N ASN A 58 -5.70 4.12 -1.14
CA ASN A 58 -5.76 5.22 -2.08
C ASN A 58 -4.53 6.07 -1.86
N TYR A 59 -3.76 6.28 -2.90
CA TYR A 59 -2.51 7.02 -2.86
C TYR A 59 -2.52 8.15 -3.90
N SER A 60 -1.75 9.22 -3.65
CA SER A 60 -1.61 10.35 -4.55
C SER A 60 -0.15 10.73 -4.69
N LYS A 61 0.29 10.92 -5.93
CA LYS A 61 1.66 11.32 -6.24
C LYS A 61 2.70 10.51 -5.47
N SER A 62 2.53 9.20 -5.46
CA SER A 62 3.39 8.27 -4.73
C SER A 62 4.27 7.48 -5.66
N GLY A 63 5.46 7.13 -5.15
CA GLY A 63 6.40 6.24 -5.80
C GLY A 63 6.18 4.78 -5.42
N VAL A 64 7.26 4.02 -5.37
CA VAL A 64 7.24 2.59 -5.03
C VAL A 64 7.02 2.38 -3.54
N PHE A 65 6.16 1.44 -3.19
CA PHE A 65 5.96 1.00 -1.81
C PHE A 65 5.60 -0.49 -1.76
N ASP A 66 5.81 -1.07 -0.58
CA ASP A 66 5.52 -2.46 -0.29
C ASP A 66 4.43 -2.57 0.76
N CYS A 67 3.48 -3.45 0.51
CA CYS A 67 2.46 -3.83 1.49
C CYS A 67 2.77 -5.24 1.98
N HIS A 68 2.84 -5.42 3.28
CA HIS A 68 3.08 -6.71 3.89
C HIS A 68 1.84 -7.19 4.63
N VAL A 69 1.54 -8.46 4.46
CA VAL A 69 0.48 -9.17 5.16
C VAL A 69 1.13 -10.31 5.93
N ASN A 70 1.21 -10.16 7.24
CA ASN A 70 1.91 -11.10 8.11
C ASN A 70 0.93 -11.77 9.06
N ASN A 71 0.95 -13.09 9.09
CA ASN A 71 0.25 -13.90 10.08
C ASN A 71 1.26 -14.79 10.78
N GLU A 72 1.65 -14.41 11.98
CA GLU A 72 2.64 -15.12 12.79
C GLU A 72 2.13 -16.50 13.25
N ILE A 73 0.83 -16.62 13.52
CA ILE A 73 0.22 -17.87 13.99
C ILE A 73 0.31 -18.96 12.93
N LYS A 74 0.06 -18.58 11.66
CA LYS A 74 0.09 -19.50 10.51
C LYS A 74 1.44 -19.50 9.79
N ASN A 75 2.41 -18.72 10.28
CA ASN A 75 3.72 -18.51 9.65
C ASN A 75 3.59 -18.14 8.16
N LYS A 76 2.71 -17.17 7.86
CA LYS A 76 2.47 -16.68 6.50
C LYS A 76 2.92 -15.23 6.39
N HIS A 77 3.80 -14.98 5.42
CA HIS A 77 4.33 -13.65 5.14
C HIS A 77 4.21 -13.38 3.64
N PHE A 78 3.35 -12.43 3.29
CA PHE A 78 3.16 -12.01 1.90
C PHE A 78 3.59 -10.57 1.73
N LYS A 79 4.28 -10.33 0.62
CA LYS A 79 4.71 -9.00 0.21
C LYS A 79 4.10 -8.66 -1.14
N TYR A 80 3.43 -7.53 -1.22
CA TYR A 80 2.86 -7.00 -2.44
C TYR A 80 3.51 -5.66 -2.76
N THR A 81 4.24 -5.60 -3.85
CA THR A 81 4.98 -4.40 -4.26
C THR A 81 4.20 -3.60 -5.29
N PHE A 82 3.96 -2.33 -5.00
CA PHE A 82 3.47 -1.37 -5.96
C PHE A 82 4.65 -0.70 -6.65
N THR A 83 4.81 -0.93 -7.95
CA THR A 83 5.91 -0.37 -8.74
C THR A 83 5.50 0.85 -9.56
N GLY A 84 4.20 1.11 -9.70
CA GLY A 84 3.66 2.18 -10.54
C GLY A 84 3.95 2.02 -12.04
N ARG A 85 4.51 0.90 -12.47
CA ARG A 85 4.84 0.67 -13.87
C ARG A 85 3.66 0.00 -14.58
N ASN A 86 3.02 0.75 -15.46
CA ASN A 86 2.07 0.20 -16.41
C ASN A 86 2.78 -0.04 -17.73
N LEU A 87 2.84 -1.27 -18.19
CA LEU A 87 3.37 -1.62 -19.49
C LEU A 87 2.53 -0.96 -20.59
N GLY A 88 3.19 -0.24 -21.51
CA GLY A 88 2.53 0.43 -22.62
C GLY A 88 1.98 1.82 -22.35
N GLU A 89 2.21 2.38 -21.17
CA GLU A 89 1.81 3.76 -20.89
C GLU A 89 2.79 4.77 -21.53
N SER A 90 2.27 5.72 -22.29
CA SER A 90 3.06 6.77 -22.97
C SER A 90 3.76 7.73 -22.01
N ARG A 91 3.38 7.72 -20.72
CA ARG A 91 4.00 8.55 -19.67
C ARG A 91 5.29 7.96 -19.11
N THR A 92 5.58 6.69 -19.38
CA THR A 92 6.81 6.02 -18.92
C THR A 92 7.98 6.49 -19.80
N LYS A 93 8.57 7.62 -19.45
CA LYS A 93 9.78 8.13 -20.10
C LYS A 93 11.01 7.68 -19.35
N LEU A 94 12.03 7.28 -20.07
CA LEU A 94 13.34 6.96 -19.49
C LEU A 94 13.88 8.22 -18.78
N GLY A 95 14.28 8.07 -17.51
CA GLY A 95 14.82 9.20 -16.72
C GLY A 95 13.78 10.12 -16.09
N ALA A 96 12.48 9.83 -16.22
CA ALA A 96 11.45 10.57 -15.50
C ALA A 96 11.10 9.87 -14.18
N ASN A 97 11.00 10.64 -13.10
CA ASN A 97 10.47 10.18 -11.83
C ASN A 97 8.94 10.30 -11.85
N ASN A 98 8.27 9.25 -12.34
CA ASN A 98 6.83 9.25 -12.44
C ASN A 98 6.21 8.93 -11.08
N LEU A 99 5.37 9.85 -10.59
CA LEU A 99 4.56 9.68 -9.40
C LEU A 99 3.12 9.36 -9.82
N TYR A 100 2.55 8.36 -9.21
CA TYR A 100 1.24 7.84 -9.57
C TYR A 100 0.18 8.19 -8.53
N THR A 101 -1.04 8.31 -9.00
CA THR A 101 -2.23 8.51 -8.16
C THR A 101 -3.25 7.45 -8.52
N GLY A 102 -3.80 6.79 -7.52
CA GLY A 102 -4.78 5.74 -7.75
C GLY A 102 -5.09 4.91 -6.51
N LYS A 103 -5.51 3.68 -6.76
CA LYS A 103 -5.88 2.70 -5.74
C LYS A 103 -5.06 1.42 -5.94
N PHE A 104 -4.42 0.96 -4.89
CA PHE A 104 -3.72 -0.33 -4.85
C PHE A 104 -4.47 -1.30 -3.96
N LYS A 105 -4.99 -2.38 -4.55
CA LYS A 105 -5.75 -3.43 -3.85
C LYS A 105 -4.93 -4.72 -3.82
N PHE A 106 -4.86 -5.36 -2.67
CA PHE A 106 -4.15 -6.63 -2.47
C PHE A 106 -4.96 -7.60 -1.61
N PRO A 107 -4.80 -8.92 -1.81
CA PRO A 107 -5.50 -9.93 -1.02
C PRO A 107 -4.87 -10.08 0.36
N VAL A 108 -5.70 -10.35 1.35
CA VAL A 108 -5.31 -10.67 2.73
C VAL A 108 -5.69 -12.11 3.07
N GLN A 109 -6.96 -12.47 2.88
CA GLN A 109 -7.54 -13.80 3.04
C GLN A 109 -7.23 -14.47 4.38
N ASP A 110 -7.34 -13.70 5.47
CA ASP A 110 -7.05 -14.18 6.81
C ASP A 110 -7.96 -13.54 7.88
N ASP A 111 -7.89 -14.08 9.09
CA ASP A 111 -8.65 -13.55 10.23
C ASP A 111 -8.07 -12.21 10.71
N ASN A 112 -8.94 -11.25 11.02
CA ASN A 112 -8.52 -9.92 11.47
C ASN A 112 -7.75 -9.94 12.79
N ASN A 113 -7.91 -10.99 13.61
CA ASN A 113 -7.23 -11.12 14.89
C ASN A 113 -5.80 -11.63 14.76
N GLU A 114 -5.50 -12.33 13.66
CA GLU A 114 -4.24 -13.02 13.45
C GLU A 114 -3.31 -12.28 12.48
N VAL A 115 -3.86 -11.36 11.68
CA VAL A 115 -3.12 -10.70 10.62
C VAL A 115 -2.68 -9.29 11.00
N ALA A 116 -1.43 -8.98 10.71
CA ALA A 116 -0.87 -7.64 10.77
C ALA A 116 -0.61 -7.14 9.34
N ILE A 117 -1.14 -5.97 9.02
CA ILE A 117 -0.93 -5.30 7.73
C ILE A 117 0.02 -4.13 7.95
N SER A 118 1.10 -4.10 7.18
CA SER A 118 2.08 -3.02 7.25
C SER A 118 2.44 -2.49 5.87
N VAL A 119 2.91 -1.26 5.85
CA VAL A 119 3.38 -0.59 4.64
C VAL A 119 4.80 -0.13 4.87
N SER A 120 5.66 -0.34 3.89
CA SER A 120 7.05 0.09 3.92
C SER A 120 7.49 0.71 2.60
N SER A 121 8.46 1.59 2.68
CA SER A 121 9.15 2.14 1.51
C SER A 121 10.59 2.49 1.90
N ASN A 122 11.54 2.17 1.04
CA ASN A 122 12.95 2.50 1.22
C ASN A 122 13.53 3.27 0.04
N VAL A 123 12.67 3.83 -0.80
CA VAL A 123 13.06 4.58 -1.98
C VAL A 123 13.00 6.09 -1.69
N PRO A 124 13.81 6.92 -2.38
CA PRO A 124 13.81 8.38 -2.19
C PRO A 124 12.57 9.07 -2.76
N GLN A 125 11.60 8.31 -3.26
CA GLN A 125 10.35 8.83 -3.81
C GLN A 125 9.34 9.11 -2.68
N PRO A 126 8.49 10.13 -2.82
CA PRO A 126 7.46 10.41 -1.84
C PRO A 126 6.42 9.30 -1.77
N LEU A 127 5.92 9.05 -0.56
CA LEU A 127 4.80 8.16 -0.31
C LEU A 127 3.69 8.96 0.38
N ASN A 128 2.55 9.09 -0.28
CA ASN A 128 1.40 9.80 0.22
C ASN A 128 0.16 8.90 0.14
N ILE A 129 -0.19 8.28 1.25
CA ILE A 129 -1.40 7.46 1.40
C ILE A 129 -2.50 8.36 1.95
N ILE A 130 -3.58 8.51 1.19
CA ILE A 130 -4.72 9.36 1.54
C ILE A 130 -5.69 8.63 2.46
N SER A 131 -5.99 7.39 2.11
CA SER A 131 -6.95 6.57 2.84
C SER A 131 -6.71 5.09 2.59
N GLY A 132 -7.28 4.26 3.44
CA GLY A 132 -7.31 2.82 3.27
C GLY A 132 -8.70 2.28 3.56
N GLY A 133 -8.96 1.09 3.05
CA GLY A 133 -10.18 0.38 3.31
C GLY A 133 -9.97 -1.13 3.14
N TRP A 134 -10.93 -1.86 3.59
CA TRP A 134 -10.89 -3.32 3.54
C TRP A 134 -12.25 -3.89 3.17
N GLU A 135 -12.22 -5.11 2.66
CA GLU A 135 -13.38 -5.92 2.34
C GLU A 135 -13.22 -7.27 3.05
N GLY A 136 -14.25 -7.71 3.73
CA GLY A 136 -14.23 -8.95 4.47
C GLY A 136 -15.59 -9.59 4.62
N LEU A 137 -15.58 -10.80 5.18
CA LEU A 137 -16.77 -11.55 5.55
C LEU A 137 -16.87 -11.57 7.08
N TYR A 138 -17.97 -11.07 7.59
CA TYR A 138 -18.28 -11.13 9.01
C TYR A 138 -19.29 -12.22 9.30
N ILE A 139 -18.93 -13.13 10.20
CA ILE A 139 -19.80 -14.20 10.67
C ILE A 139 -20.08 -13.96 12.15
N ARG A 140 -21.32 -13.58 12.43
CA ARG A 140 -21.78 -13.39 13.80
C ARG A 140 -21.91 -14.74 14.50
N ARG A 141 -21.37 -14.86 15.70
CA ARG A 141 -21.63 -16.00 16.56
C ARG A 141 -22.86 -15.69 17.41
N ASN A 142 -23.85 -16.56 17.37
CA ASN A 142 -24.91 -16.56 18.36
C ASN A 142 -24.40 -17.30 19.58
N SER A 143 -24.19 -16.60 20.67
CA SER A 143 -24.09 -17.24 21.98
C SER A 143 -25.52 -17.58 22.40
N ALA A 144 -25.90 -18.84 22.31
CA ALA A 144 -27.08 -19.32 23.01
C ALA A 144 -26.74 -19.37 24.50
N VAL A 145 -27.42 -18.55 25.25
CA VAL A 145 -27.39 -18.59 26.72
C VAL A 145 -28.52 -19.51 27.15
#